data_ad6554231e0f6352cf0d70690bd5478d
#
_entry.id   ad6554231e0f6352cf0d70690bd5478d
#
_cell.length_a   1.000
_cell.length_b   1.000
_cell.length_c   1.000
_cell.angle_alpha   90.00
_cell.angle_beta   90.00
_cell.angle_gamma   90.00
#
_symmetry.space_group_name_H-M   'P 1'
#
loop_
_entity.id
_entity.type
_entity.pdbx_description
1 polymer ?
#
loop_
_entity_poly.entity_id
_entity_poly.type
_entity_poly.pdbx_seq_one_letter_code
_entity_poly.pdbx_strand_id
1 'polypeptide(L)'
;MGGWEAESQAALLLSGLGVPDGLHDKRMREVGESVKVRVLLAQALFGNPDILLLDEPTNGLDLDSISWLEEFLIEFPNIVIVVSHDRHFLNAVCTHVCDIDFGHIRMYSGNYDFWYKMNKILVQQQKDEKKRREDKVKDLKEFIQRFASNASKSRQ
;
A
#
# COMPACT_ATOMS: atom_id res chain seq x y z
N MET A 1 -11.20 -32.48 0.65
CA MET A 1 -10.99 -31.77 1.93
C MET A 1 -9.88 -32.51 2.68
N GLY A 2 -8.65 -31.91 2.69
CA GLY A 2 -7.45 -32.54 3.24
C GLY A 2 -7.35 -32.40 4.76
N GLY A 3 -8.27 -33.01 5.51
CA GLY A 3 -8.25 -32.94 6.98
C GLY A 3 -6.98 -33.50 7.61
N TRP A 4 -6.29 -34.41 6.94
CA TRP A 4 -5.02 -34.99 7.39
C TRP A 4 -3.82 -34.05 7.24
N GLU A 5 -3.91 -33.05 6.37
CA GLU A 5 -2.86 -32.04 6.14
C GLU A 5 -3.09 -30.74 6.94
N ALA A 6 -4.29 -30.58 7.52
CA ALA A 6 -4.69 -29.33 8.17
C ALA A 6 -3.79 -28.99 9.38
N GLU A 7 -3.45 -29.98 10.22
CA GLU A 7 -2.58 -29.76 11.37
C GLU A 7 -1.16 -29.39 10.93
N SER A 8 -0.62 -30.07 9.93
CA SER A 8 0.71 -29.76 9.38
C SER A 8 0.76 -28.37 8.74
N GLN A 9 -0.29 -28.00 8.00
CA GLN A 9 -0.40 -26.67 7.40
C GLN A 9 -0.50 -25.59 8.48
N ALA A 10 -1.32 -25.80 9.51
CA ALA A 10 -1.44 -24.84 10.62
C ALA A 10 -0.11 -24.69 11.37
N ALA A 11 0.60 -25.78 11.68
CA ALA A 11 1.89 -25.75 12.33
C ALA A 11 2.95 -24.99 11.50
N LEU A 12 2.97 -25.21 10.17
CA LEU A 12 3.87 -24.52 9.27
C LEU A 12 3.62 -23.00 9.24
N LEU A 13 2.37 -22.58 9.17
CA LEU A 13 2.00 -21.17 9.22
C LEU A 13 2.37 -20.53 10.57
N LEU A 14 2.08 -21.20 11.67
CA LEU A 14 2.40 -20.70 13.00
C LEU A 14 3.93 -20.58 13.21
N SER A 15 4.69 -21.61 12.83
CA SER A 15 6.16 -21.59 12.94
C SER A 15 6.77 -20.50 12.04
N GLY A 16 6.29 -20.36 10.81
CA GLY A 16 6.74 -19.31 9.87
C GLY A 16 6.49 -17.90 10.39
N LEU A 17 5.38 -17.69 11.09
CA LEU A 17 5.07 -16.42 11.75
C LEU A 17 5.72 -16.27 13.13
N GLY A 18 6.68 -17.14 13.48
CA GLY A 18 7.45 -17.04 14.71
C GLY A 18 6.66 -17.37 15.98
N VAL A 19 5.59 -18.17 15.87
CA VAL A 19 4.90 -18.73 17.04
C VAL A 19 5.65 -19.99 17.50
N PRO A 20 6.22 -20.03 18.73
CA PRO A 20 6.95 -21.19 19.22
C PRO A 20 6.10 -22.46 19.27
N ASP A 21 6.66 -23.60 18.89
CA ASP A 21 5.95 -24.90 18.85
C ASP A 21 5.27 -25.25 20.17
N GLY A 22 5.90 -24.92 21.31
CA GLY A 22 5.31 -25.14 22.64
C GLY A 22 4.02 -24.35 22.92
N LEU A 23 3.64 -23.43 22.04
CA LEU A 23 2.41 -22.64 22.15
C LEU A 23 1.31 -23.09 21.18
N HIS A 24 1.60 -23.99 20.23
CA HIS A 24 0.64 -24.40 19.21
C HIS A 24 -0.61 -25.09 19.79
N ASP A 25 -0.46 -25.83 20.87
CA ASP A 25 -1.55 -26.52 21.57
C ASP A 25 -2.20 -25.67 22.69
N LYS A 26 -1.74 -24.44 22.88
CA LYS A 26 -2.29 -23.55 23.91
C LYS A 26 -3.58 -22.89 23.43
N ARG A 27 -4.47 -22.63 24.38
CA ARG A 27 -5.68 -21.85 24.08
C ARG A 27 -5.30 -20.38 23.90
N MET A 28 -6.03 -19.66 23.01
CA MET A 28 -5.81 -18.22 22.76
C MET A 28 -5.79 -17.35 24.02
N ARG A 29 -6.55 -17.70 25.06
CA ARG A 29 -6.55 -16.99 26.35
C ARG A 29 -5.27 -17.16 27.17
N GLU A 30 -4.45 -18.16 26.84
CA GLU A 30 -3.23 -18.54 27.58
C GLU A 30 -1.97 -17.96 26.94
N VAL A 31 -2.09 -17.37 25.75
CA VAL A 31 -0.98 -16.76 25.02
C VAL A 31 -0.99 -15.24 25.10
N GLY A 32 0.19 -14.62 24.97
CA GLY A 32 0.33 -13.16 24.99
C GLY A 32 -0.23 -12.49 23.75
N GLU A 33 -0.50 -11.17 23.81
CA GLU A 33 -1.15 -10.42 22.74
C GLU A 33 -0.36 -10.46 21.41
N SER A 34 0.97 -10.39 21.45
CA SER A 34 1.82 -10.50 20.25
C SER A 34 1.66 -11.84 19.54
N VAL A 35 1.51 -12.93 20.31
CA VAL A 35 1.27 -14.27 19.76
C VAL A 35 -0.13 -14.37 19.18
N LYS A 36 -1.13 -13.78 19.83
CA LYS A 36 -2.52 -13.76 19.31
C LYS A 36 -2.61 -13.13 17.92
N VAL A 37 -1.92 -12.00 17.72
CA VAL A 37 -1.90 -11.33 16.39
C VAL A 37 -1.31 -12.26 15.33
N ARG A 38 -0.21 -12.94 15.61
CA ARG A 38 0.43 -13.91 14.71
C ARG A 38 -0.49 -15.11 14.41
N VAL A 39 -1.19 -15.61 15.41
CA VAL A 39 -2.16 -16.72 15.24
C VAL A 39 -3.35 -16.27 14.37
N LEU A 40 -3.87 -15.05 14.55
CA LEU A 40 -4.93 -14.50 13.71
C LEU A 40 -4.47 -14.33 12.26
N LEU A 41 -3.23 -13.90 12.06
CA LEU A 41 -2.64 -13.85 10.72
C LEU A 41 -2.51 -15.25 10.11
N ALA A 42 -1.99 -16.23 10.86
CA ALA A 42 -1.96 -17.63 10.42
C ALA A 42 -3.35 -18.16 10.02
N GLN A 43 -4.37 -17.81 10.79
CA GLN A 43 -5.76 -18.18 10.50
C GLN A 43 -6.25 -17.57 9.18
N ALA A 44 -5.88 -16.32 8.89
CA ALA A 44 -6.26 -15.66 7.63
C ALA A 44 -5.57 -16.31 6.42
N LEU A 45 -4.34 -16.80 6.58
CA LEU A 45 -3.57 -17.47 5.52
C LEU A 45 -3.97 -18.94 5.32
N PHE A 46 -4.64 -19.54 6.31
CA PHE A 46 -4.97 -20.96 6.31
C PHE A 46 -6.03 -21.31 5.26
N GLY A 47 -5.86 -22.45 4.59
CA GLY A 47 -6.86 -22.98 3.68
C GLY A 47 -6.86 -22.36 2.29
N ASN A 48 -5.85 -21.58 1.94
CA ASN A 48 -5.66 -20.98 0.62
C ASN A 48 -6.90 -20.22 0.11
N PRO A 49 -7.30 -19.12 0.79
CA PRO A 49 -8.48 -18.34 0.42
C PRO A 49 -8.37 -17.76 -1.00
N ASP A 50 -9.49 -17.59 -1.70
CA ASP A 50 -9.54 -16.99 -3.03
C ASP A 50 -9.13 -15.52 -3.02
N ILE A 51 -9.43 -14.81 -1.93
CA ILE A 51 -9.08 -13.40 -1.73
C ILE A 51 -8.57 -13.22 -0.30
N LEU A 52 -7.37 -12.68 -0.18
CA LEU A 52 -6.70 -12.37 1.08
C LEU A 52 -6.62 -10.85 1.27
N LEU A 53 -7.18 -10.35 2.37
CA LEU A 53 -7.13 -8.94 2.73
C LEU A 53 -6.27 -8.77 3.99
N LEU A 54 -5.17 -8.04 3.87
CA LEU A 54 -4.22 -7.81 4.94
C LEU A 54 -4.08 -6.31 5.22
N ASP A 55 -4.27 -5.92 6.46
CA ASP A 55 -4.08 -4.56 6.92
C ASP A 55 -2.92 -4.54 7.93
N GLU A 56 -1.82 -3.85 7.56
CA GLU A 56 -0.57 -3.74 8.33
C GLU A 56 -0.03 -5.09 8.83
N PRO A 57 0.13 -6.12 7.95
CA PRO A 57 0.43 -7.48 8.39
C PRO A 57 1.82 -7.66 8.98
N THR A 58 2.74 -6.72 8.78
CA THR A 58 4.11 -6.74 9.33
C THR A 58 4.17 -6.23 10.77
N ASN A 59 3.09 -5.63 11.29
CA ASN A 59 3.10 -5.07 12.63
C ASN A 59 3.28 -6.15 13.72
N GLY A 60 4.31 -5.97 14.55
CA GLY A 60 4.62 -6.89 15.65
C GLY A 60 5.30 -8.20 15.22
N LEU A 61 5.69 -8.33 13.96
CA LEU A 61 6.54 -9.41 13.46
C LEU A 61 8.03 -9.02 13.61
N ASP A 62 8.87 -10.03 13.82
CA ASP A 62 10.32 -9.90 13.68
C ASP A 62 10.73 -10.04 12.19
N LEU A 63 12.01 -9.74 11.90
CA LEU A 63 12.52 -9.74 10.53
C LEU A 63 12.39 -11.11 9.85
N ASP A 64 12.61 -12.19 10.57
CA ASP A 64 12.53 -13.55 10.01
C ASP A 64 11.09 -13.87 9.63
N SER A 65 10.12 -13.52 10.49
CA SER A 65 8.69 -13.69 10.21
C SER A 65 8.22 -12.80 9.06
N ILE A 66 8.75 -11.57 8.91
CA ILE A 66 8.44 -10.69 7.77
C ILE A 66 8.96 -11.33 6.48
N SER A 67 10.22 -11.78 6.45
CA SER A 67 10.81 -12.44 5.27
C SER A 67 10.04 -13.68 4.87
N TRP A 68 9.64 -14.49 5.84
CA TRP A 68 8.81 -15.66 5.61
C TRP A 68 7.44 -15.29 5.02
N LEU A 69 6.80 -14.22 5.53
CA LEU A 69 5.51 -13.73 5.02
C LEU A 69 5.65 -13.18 3.59
N GLU A 70 6.74 -12.48 3.28
CA GLU A 70 7.04 -12.03 1.91
C GLU A 70 7.10 -13.20 0.95
N GLU A 71 7.89 -14.23 1.26
CA GLU A 71 8.01 -15.45 0.44
C GLU A 71 6.65 -16.13 0.27
N PHE A 72 5.88 -16.28 1.35
CA PHE A 72 4.55 -16.87 1.32
C PHE A 72 3.61 -16.11 0.37
N LEU A 73 3.59 -14.77 0.43
CA LEU A 73 2.70 -13.95 -0.38
C LEU A 73 3.13 -13.87 -1.85
N ILE A 74 4.43 -13.94 -2.14
CA ILE A 74 4.96 -14.00 -3.53
C ILE A 74 4.49 -15.29 -4.22
N GLU A 75 4.46 -16.40 -3.49
CA GLU A 75 4.03 -17.69 -4.01
C GLU A 75 2.50 -17.92 -3.93
N PHE A 76 1.77 -17.00 -3.30
CA PHE A 76 0.34 -17.16 -3.09
C PHE A 76 -0.42 -17.09 -4.43
N PRO A 77 -1.18 -18.14 -4.80
CA PRO A 77 -1.73 -18.30 -6.16
C PRO A 77 -2.94 -17.40 -6.44
N ASN A 78 -3.56 -16.86 -5.39
CA ASN A 78 -4.82 -16.14 -5.49
C ASN A 78 -4.64 -14.63 -5.27
N ILE A 79 -5.73 -13.89 -5.14
CA ILE A 79 -5.70 -12.43 -5.01
C ILE A 79 -5.30 -12.04 -3.59
N VAL A 80 -4.27 -11.19 -3.49
CA VAL A 80 -3.85 -10.56 -2.23
C VAL A 80 -4.01 -9.05 -2.33
N ILE A 81 -4.68 -8.45 -1.36
CA ILE A 81 -4.78 -7.01 -1.19
C ILE A 81 -4.12 -6.66 0.16
N VAL A 82 -3.07 -5.86 0.10
CA VAL A 82 -2.30 -5.44 1.28
C VAL A 82 -2.40 -3.93 1.45
N VAL A 83 -2.65 -3.50 2.68
CA VAL A 83 -2.45 -2.12 3.13
C VAL A 83 -1.27 -2.13 4.09
N SER A 84 -0.23 -1.33 3.82
CA SER A 84 0.94 -1.23 4.69
C SER A 84 1.66 0.10 4.52
N HIS A 85 2.34 0.53 5.58
CA HIS A 85 3.28 1.65 5.57
C HIS A 85 4.74 1.19 5.36
N ASP A 86 4.99 -0.11 5.40
CA ASP A 86 6.30 -0.70 5.14
C ASP A 86 6.58 -0.77 3.64
N ARG A 87 7.42 0.16 3.17
CA ARG A 87 7.78 0.27 1.75
C ARG A 87 8.60 -0.92 1.27
N HIS A 88 9.43 -1.50 2.14
CA HIS A 88 10.25 -2.65 1.78
C HIS A 88 9.34 -3.85 1.50
N PHE A 89 8.44 -4.12 2.42
CA PHE A 89 7.44 -5.17 2.28
C PHE A 89 6.57 -4.98 1.03
N LEU A 90 6.03 -3.77 0.80
CA LEU A 90 5.24 -3.50 -0.41
C LEU A 90 6.04 -3.69 -1.70
N ASN A 91 7.32 -3.32 -1.71
CA ASN A 91 8.18 -3.54 -2.88
C ASN A 91 8.45 -5.01 -3.16
N ALA A 92 8.55 -5.84 -2.11
CA ALA A 92 8.80 -7.26 -2.25
C ALA A 92 7.57 -8.00 -2.79
N VAL A 93 6.36 -7.69 -2.28
CA VAL A 93 5.16 -8.51 -2.53
C VAL A 93 4.23 -7.95 -3.60
N CYS A 94 4.22 -6.61 -3.85
CA CYS A 94 3.22 -6.01 -4.73
C CYS A 94 3.62 -6.06 -6.21
N THR A 95 2.70 -6.54 -7.05
CA THR A 95 2.78 -6.46 -8.52
C THR A 95 2.00 -5.26 -9.06
N HIS A 96 1.06 -4.73 -8.27
CA HIS A 96 0.23 -3.58 -8.59
C HIS A 96 0.08 -2.69 -7.36
N VAL A 97 -0.06 -1.39 -7.58
CA VAL A 97 -0.35 -0.42 -6.53
C VAL A 97 -1.70 0.23 -6.80
N CYS A 98 -2.57 0.22 -5.81
CA CYS A 98 -3.86 0.88 -5.84
C CYS A 98 -3.79 2.18 -5.05
N ASP A 99 -3.89 3.30 -5.74
CA ASP A 99 -3.85 4.64 -5.15
C ASP A 99 -5.27 5.18 -4.99
N ILE A 100 -5.63 5.56 -3.78
CA ILE A 100 -6.95 6.11 -3.45
C ILE A 100 -6.77 7.58 -3.08
N ASP A 101 -7.15 8.48 -4.00
CA ASP A 101 -6.99 9.91 -3.82
C ASP A 101 -8.22 10.68 -4.34
N PHE A 102 -8.68 11.69 -3.59
CA PHE A 102 -9.85 12.53 -3.90
C PHE A 102 -11.10 11.76 -4.36
N GLY A 103 -11.39 10.60 -3.75
CA GLY A 103 -12.54 9.76 -4.08
C GLY A 103 -12.39 8.96 -5.39
N HIS A 104 -11.22 8.91 -5.97
CA HIS A 104 -10.89 8.11 -7.14
C HIS A 104 -9.92 7.00 -6.78
N ILE A 105 -10.11 5.84 -7.41
CA ILE A 105 -9.21 4.69 -7.30
C ILE A 105 -8.45 4.59 -8.61
N ARG A 106 -7.11 4.59 -8.53
CA ARG A 106 -6.23 4.41 -9.69
C ARG A 106 -5.32 3.22 -9.46
N MET A 107 -5.27 2.33 -10.42
CA MET A 107 -4.41 1.16 -10.38
C MET A 107 -3.19 1.36 -11.27
N TYR A 108 -2.03 1.04 -10.73
CA TYR A 108 -0.73 1.12 -11.42
C TYR A 108 -0.10 -0.27 -11.43
N SER A 109 0.33 -0.72 -12.59
CA SER A 109 1.13 -1.95 -12.71
C SER A 109 2.57 -1.65 -12.33
N GLY A 110 3.14 -2.49 -11.48
CA GLY A 110 4.48 -2.35 -10.92
C GLY A 110 4.47 -2.33 -9.39
N ASN A 111 5.66 -2.30 -8.79
CA ASN A 111 5.83 -2.25 -7.34
C ASN A 111 5.68 -0.82 -6.79
N TYR A 112 5.80 -0.70 -5.46
CA TYR A 112 5.66 0.59 -4.77
C TYR A 112 6.68 1.64 -5.26
N ASP A 113 7.93 1.28 -5.50
CA ASP A 113 8.97 2.22 -5.96
C ASP A 113 8.66 2.76 -7.36
N PHE A 114 8.14 1.91 -8.26
CA PHE A 114 7.70 2.33 -9.58
C PHE A 114 6.56 3.35 -9.48
N TRP A 115 5.51 3.03 -8.71
CA TRP A 115 4.40 3.93 -8.46
C TRP A 115 4.88 5.27 -7.86
N TYR A 116 5.74 5.22 -6.84
CA TYR A 116 6.25 6.41 -6.17
C TYR A 116 7.00 7.35 -7.13
N LYS A 117 7.86 6.80 -7.99
CA LYS A 117 8.58 7.57 -9.03
C LYS A 117 7.62 8.20 -10.02
N MET A 118 6.65 7.44 -10.52
CA MET A 118 5.64 7.93 -11.47
C MET A 118 4.76 9.01 -10.84
N ASN A 119 4.28 8.80 -9.62
CA ASN A 119 3.46 9.78 -8.91
C ASN A 119 4.23 11.09 -8.66
N LYS A 120 5.49 11.03 -8.29
CA LYS A 120 6.34 12.21 -8.13
C LYS A 120 6.46 13.04 -9.42
N ILE A 121 6.60 12.38 -10.56
CA ILE A 121 6.66 13.04 -11.88
C ILE A 121 5.31 13.71 -12.18
N LEU A 122 4.20 13.01 -11.98
CA LEU A 122 2.86 13.55 -12.23
C LEU A 122 2.55 14.77 -11.36
N VAL A 123 2.87 14.72 -10.07
CA VAL A 123 2.71 15.85 -9.15
C VAL A 123 3.55 17.03 -9.57
N GLN A 124 4.79 16.81 -10.02
CA GLN A 124 5.64 17.89 -10.52
C GLN A 124 5.07 18.53 -11.79
N GLN A 125 4.61 17.72 -12.74
CA GLN A 125 3.97 18.23 -13.98
C GLN A 125 2.72 19.07 -13.66
N GLN A 126 1.88 18.62 -12.72
CA GLN A 126 0.69 19.40 -12.29
C GLN A 126 1.07 20.74 -11.67
N LYS A 127 2.12 20.78 -10.85
CA LYS A 127 2.64 22.03 -10.26
C LYS A 127 3.14 22.99 -11.35
N ASP A 128 3.89 22.48 -12.32
CA ASP A 128 4.43 23.27 -13.42
C ASP A 128 3.31 23.82 -14.32
N GLU A 129 2.30 23.00 -14.62
CA GLU A 129 1.13 23.47 -15.37
C GLU A 129 0.34 24.54 -14.61
N LYS A 130 0.12 24.34 -13.32
CA LYS A 130 -0.57 25.33 -12.47
C LYS A 130 0.20 26.65 -12.50
N LYS A 131 1.51 26.64 -12.30
CA LYS A 131 2.36 27.83 -12.37
C LYS A 131 2.25 28.52 -13.72
N ARG A 132 2.34 27.78 -14.83
CA ARG A 132 2.19 28.35 -16.19
C ARG A 132 0.83 29.01 -16.39
N ARG A 133 -0.24 28.45 -15.84
CA ARG A 133 -1.59 29.04 -15.90
C ARG A 133 -1.67 30.33 -15.07
N GLU A 134 -1.08 30.33 -13.87
CA GLU A 134 -1.02 31.52 -12.99
C GLU A 134 -0.22 32.65 -13.65
N ASP A 135 0.94 32.35 -14.23
CA ASP A 135 1.78 33.33 -14.94
C ASP A 135 1.01 33.93 -16.14
N LYS A 136 0.34 33.07 -16.93
CA LYS A 136 -0.48 33.52 -18.06
C LYS A 136 -1.64 34.42 -17.63
N VAL A 137 -2.31 34.11 -16.52
CA VAL A 137 -3.37 34.96 -15.95
C VAL A 137 -2.81 36.31 -15.51
N LYS A 138 -1.63 36.32 -14.90
CA LYS A 138 -0.94 37.55 -14.51
C LYS A 138 -0.60 38.43 -15.71
N ASP A 139 0.01 37.86 -16.75
CA ASP A 139 0.35 38.57 -17.98
C ASP A 139 -0.89 39.19 -18.66
N LEU A 140 -1.99 38.41 -18.71
CA LEU A 140 -3.26 38.91 -19.28
C LEU A 140 -3.84 40.06 -18.44
N LYS A 141 -3.76 39.98 -17.11
CA LYS A 141 -4.21 41.07 -16.23
C LYS A 141 -3.38 42.36 -16.44
N GLU A 142 -2.07 42.22 -16.53
CA GLU A 142 -1.16 43.35 -16.79
C GLU A 142 -1.43 43.96 -18.19
N PHE A 143 -1.67 43.12 -19.19
CA PHE A 143 -2.02 43.56 -20.52
C PHE A 143 -3.34 44.37 -20.50
N ILE A 144 -4.38 43.89 -19.84
CA ILE A 144 -5.68 44.59 -19.72
C ILE A 144 -5.49 45.95 -19.01
N GLN A 145 -4.70 45.99 -17.93
CA GLN A 145 -4.44 47.24 -17.21
C GLN A 145 -3.72 48.29 -18.08
N ARG A 146 -2.73 47.88 -18.89
CA ARG A 146 -2.01 48.76 -19.81
C ARG A 146 -2.99 49.30 -20.87
N PHE A 147 -3.86 48.49 -21.43
CA PHE A 147 -4.84 48.95 -22.41
C PHE A 147 -5.92 49.87 -21.80
N ALA A 148 -6.41 49.58 -20.62
CA ALA A 148 -7.36 50.42 -19.90
C ALA A 148 -6.78 51.80 -19.57
N SER A 149 -5.51 51.87 -19.16
CA SER A 149 -4.81 53.11 -18.85
C SER A 149 -4.53 53.96 -20.12
N ASN A 150 -4.26 53.33 -21.26
CA ASN A 150 -4.05 54.04 -22.53
C ASN A 150 -5.37 54.56 -23.12
N ALA A 151 -6.46 53.81 -22.98
CA ALA A 151 -7.78 54.27 -23.44
C ALA A 151 -8.31 55.46 -22.66
N SER A 152 -7.96 55.60 -21.37
CA SER A 152 -8.31 56.76 -20.56
C SER A 152 -7.49 58.04 -20.92
N LYS A 153 -6.20 57.88 -21.34
CA LYS A 153 -5.36 58.96 -21.79
C LYS A 153 -5.71 59.49 -23.18
N SER A 154 -6.34 58.70 -24.01
CA SER A 154 -6.76 59.07 -25.39
C SER A 154 -8.10 59.82 -25.45
N ARG A 155 -8.75 60.02 -24.30
CA ARG A 155 -10.02 60.76 -24.18
C ARG A 155 -9.90 62.14 -23.53
N GLN A 156 -8.70 62.60 -23.25
CA GLN A 156 -8.38 63.96 -22.87
C GLN A 156 -7.74 64.70 -24.07
#